data_e589d0c031dc64abbf10072963952eea
#
_entry.id   e589d0c031dc64abbf10072963952eea
#
_cell.length_a   1.000
_cell.length_b   1.000
_cell.length_c   1.000
_cell.angle_alpha   90.00
_cell.angle_beta   90.00
_cell.angle_gamma   90.00
#
_symmetry.space_group_name_H-M   'P 1'
#
loop_
_entity.id
_entity.type
_entity.pdbx_description
1 polymer ?
#
loop_
_entity_poly.entity_id
_entity_poly.type
_entity_poly.pdbx_seq_one_letter_code
_entity_poly.pdbx_strand_id
1 'polypeptide(L)'
;MYAKRAKEIFDEEIRELEKLRDSIDTTFDQVVEVLYHCQGKVVMMGIGKTGIIAHKMAASFASTGTPSIFVNAAEAVHGDLGMINGKDVAVLVSNSGSTNEILNIVDPLHRLGCTIVAMTGNLDSPLAQRADYALSIHVDEEACPLGIAPTTSTTATLLMGDALMVCLMEMRQFKAEDFALYHPGGALGRKLLGRVKNVMTTNVPRVKKDASFREVVCEMSEKHLGMTMVYDPSRCVGIITDGDVRRAILKYNDVQITAADIMTSSYKYITKDALLSDALAIMDKYNITTLAVTETEETTEIIGIISIHHIIDFQS
;
A
#
# COMPACT_ATOMS: atom_id res chain seq x y z
N MET A 1 3.87 9.47 -39.02
CA MET A 1 4.10 10.93 -38.76
C MET A 1 4.05 11.21 -37.23
N TYR A 2 2.96 10.98 -36.55
CA TYR A 2 2.80 11.33 -35.12
C TYR A 2 3.71 10.55 -34.15
N ALA A 3 3.96 9.26 -34.40
CA ALA A 3 4.88 8.46 -33.58
C ALA A 3 6.33 9.00 -33.60
N LYS A 4 6.77 9.59 -34.74
CA LYS A 4 8.08 10.24 -34.82
C LYS A 4 8.08 11.51 -33.96
N ARG A 5 7.05 12.37 -34.09
CA ARG A 5 6.94 13.58 -33.28
C ARG A 5 6.84 13.29 -31.79
N ALA A 6 6.10 12.24 -31.40
CA ALA A 6 6.03 11.81 -30.00
C ALA A 6 7.43 11.50 -29.43
N LYS A 7 8.28 10.78 -30.16
CA LYS A 7 9.66 10.50 -29.73
C LYS A 7 10.48 11.78 -29.58
N GLU A 8 10.34 12.71 -30.52
CA GLU A 8 11.03 14.03 -30.46
C GLU A 8 10.60 14.81 -29.19
N ILE A 9 9.31 14.79 -28.81
CA ILE A 9 8.80 15.40 -27.57
C ILE A 9 9.45 14.76 -26.34
N PHE A 10 9.54 13.40 -26.29
CA PHE A 10 10.24 12.73 -25.20
C PHE A 10 11.71 13.15 -25.13
N ASP A 11 12.41 13.24 -26.27
CA ASP A 11 13.81 13.66 -26.32
C ASP A 11 13.98 15.12 -25.87
N GLU A 12 13.02 16.00 -26.18
CA GLU A 12 12.98 17.40 -25.74
C GLU A 12 12.83 17.46 -24.19
N GLU A 13 11.85 16.77 -23.63
CA GLU A 13 11.62 16.73 -22.18
C GLU A 13 12.80 16.10 -21.42
N ILE A 14 13.35 14.98 -21.92
CA ILE A 14 14.51 14.31 -21.29
C ILE A 14 15.70 15.27 -21.19
N ARG A 15 16.01 16.06 -22.23
CA ARG A 15 17.10 17.02 -22.19
C ARG A 15 16.93 18.09 -21.13
N GLU A 16 15.72 18.60 -20.97
CA GLU A 16 15.42 19.60 -19.93
C GLU A 16 15.49 18.98 -18.51
N LEU A 17 15.02 17.75 -18.36
CA LEU A 17 15.12 17.02 -17.09
C LEU A 17 16.58 16.67 -16.73
N GLU A 18 17.45 16.41 -17.70
CA GLU A 18 18.89 16.24 -17.48
C GLU A 18 19.55 17.51 -16.95
N LYS A 19 19.21 18.69 -17.54
CA LYS A 19 19.67 19.98 -17.04
C LYS A 19 19.21 20.23 -15.60
N LEU A 20 17.93 19.95 -15.33
CA LEU A 20 17.37 20.07 -13.98
C LEU A 20 18.10 19.15 -12.98
N ARG A 21 18.33 17.89 -13.34
CA ARG A 21 19.11 16.96 -12.51
C ARG A 21 20.47 17.53 -12.15
N ASP A 22 21.19 18.05 -13.14
CA ASP A 22 22.55 18.56 -12.97
C ASP A 22 22.60 19.90 -12.19
N SER A 23 21.46 20.56 -12.01
CA SER A 23 21.30 21.78 -11.19
C SER A 23 20.96 21.50 -9.72
N ILE A 24 20.68 20.25 -9.35
CA ILE A 24 20.37 19.88 -7.95
C ILE A 24 21.63 20.11 -7.09
N ASP A 25 21.47 20.88 -6.02
CA ASP A 25 22.52 21.25 -5.10
C ASP A 25 22.17 20.90 -3.63
N THR A 26 23.00 21.39 -2.70
CA THR A 26 22.82 21.16 -1.26
C THR A 26 21.52 21.73 -0.68
N THR A 27 20.83 22.62 -1.39
CA THR A 27 19.51 23.12 -0.96
C THR A 27 18.48 21.99 -0.98
N PHE A 28 18.61 21.05 -1.92
CA PHE A 28 17.77 19.86 -1.95
C PHE A 28 17.90 19.03 -0.66
N ASP A 29 19.15 18.80 -0.20
CA ASP A 29 19.39 18.06 1.05
C ASP A 29 18.76 18.79 2.25
N GLN A 30 18.91 20.13 2.31
CA GLN A 30 18.29 20.94 3.38
C GLN A 30 16.77 20.82 3.38
N VAL A 31 16.14 20.82 2.21
CA VAL A 31 14.69 20.66 2.09
C VAL A 31 14.25 19.26 2.53
N VAL A 32 14.98 18.21 2.14
CA VAL A 32 14.71 16.84 2.59
C VAL A 32 14.76 16.76 4.12
N GLU A 33 15.79 17.34 4.76
CA GLU A 33 15.92 17.39 6.22
C GLU A 33 14.76 18.14 6.89
N VAL A 34 14.37 19.29 6.34
CA VAL A 34 13.22 20.09 6.84
C VAL A 34 11.92 19.29 6.76
N LEU A 35 11.68 18.60 5.65
CA LEU A 35 10.50 17.77 5.45
C LEU A 35 10.52 16.53 6.35
N TYR A 36 11.69 15.92 6.56
CA TYR A 36 11.86 14.78 7.45
C TYR A 36 11.55 15.12 8.91
N HIS A 37 12.01 16.28 9.37
CA HIS A 37 11.82 16.76 10.74
C HIS A 37 10.51 17.52 10.98
N CYS A 38 9.64 17.61 9.98
CA CYS A 38 8.33 18.24 10.10
C CYS A 38 7.52 17.61 11.25
N GLN A 39 7.14 18.43 12.23
CA GLN A 39 6.39 17.99 13.42
C GLN A 39 4.87 17.94 13.19
N GLY A 40 4.40 18.51 12.10
CA GLY A 40 3.01 18.52 11.67
C GLY A 40 2.83 17.67 10.39
N LYS A 41 2.37 18.33 9.35
CA LYS A 41 2.21 17.76 8.02
C LYS A 41 2.86 18.64 6.95
N VAL A 42 3.17 18.06 5.82
CA VAL A 42 3.61 18.79 4.65
C VAL A 42 2.37 19.29 3.89
N VAL A 43 2.26 20.60 3.72
CA VAL A 43 1.14 21.23 3.02
C VAL A 43 1.61 21.65 1.63
N MET A 44 1.22 20.88 0.62
CA MET A 44 1.49 21.21 -0.78
C MET A 44 0.48 22.23 -1.27
N MET A 45 0.95 23.33 -1.86
CA MET A 45 0.08 24.41 -2.31
C MET A 45 0.43 24.84 -3.74
N GLY A 46 -0.60 25.10 -4.53
CA GLY A 46 -0.45 25.53 -5.92
C GLY A 46 -1.79 25.93 -6.52
N ILE A 47 -1.78 26.43 -7.75
CA ILE A 47 -3.00 26.81 -8.51
C ILE A 47 -2.88 26.30 -9.95
N GLY A 48 -4.00 26.04 -10.62
CA GLY A 48 -4.02 25.60 -12.02
C GLY A 48 -3.27 24.27 -12.23
N LYS A 49 -2.40 24.20 -13.23
CA LYS A 49 -1.65 22.97 -13.55
C LYS A 49 -0.65 22.60 -12.46
N THR A 50 0.05 23.58 -11.89
CA THR A 50 0.98 23.34 -10.76
C THR A 50 0.22 22.87 -9.52
N GLY A 51 -1.02 23.33 -9.28
CA GLY A 51 -1.88 22.83 -8.23
C GLY A 51 -2.26 21.37 -8.40
N ILE A 52 -2.53 20.92 -9.63
CA ILE A 52 -2.81 19.50 -9.93
C ILE A 52 -1.58 18.64 -9.59
N ILE A 53 -0.38 19.09 -9.98
CA ILE A 53 0.86 18.39 -9.65
C ILE A 53 1.12 18.38 -8.14
N ALA A 54 0.95 19.52 -7.47
CA ALA A 54 1.07 19.62 -6.01
C ALA A 54 0.11 18.68 -5.27
N HIS A 55 -1.12 18.53 -5.78
CA HIS A 55 -2.09 17.57 -5.23
C HIS A 55 -1.61 16.12 -5.38
N LYS A 56 -1.08 15.75 -6.56
CA LYS A 56 -0.46 14.41 -6.76
C LYS A 56 0.71 14.21 -5.79
N MET A 57 1.57 15.20 -5.62
CA MET A 57 2.69 15.12 -4.68
C MET A 57 2.19 14.88 -3.25
N ALA A 58 1.20 15.66 -2.78
CA ALA A 58 0.60 15.47 -1.46
C ALA A 58 0.06 14.06 -1.25
N ALA A 59 -0.68 13.53 -2.24
CA ALA A 59 -1.21 12.17 -2.19
C ALA A 59 -0.09 11.11 -2.12
N SER A 60 0.99 11.31 -2.89
CA SER A 60 2.15 10.40 -2.90
C SER A 60 2.89 10.42 -1.58
N PHE A 61 3.16 11.60 -1.00
CA PHE A 61 3.79 11.74 0.31
C PHE A 61 2.97 11.07 1.41
N ALA A 62 1.66 11.32 1.45
CA ALA A 62 0.77 10.71 2.43
C ALA A 62 0.78 9.18 2.33
N SER A 63 0.79 8.62 1.11
CA SER A 63 0.79 7.18 0.87
C SER A 63 2.13 6.49 1.13
N THR A 64 3.20 7.26 1.35
CA THR A 64 4.56 6.78 1.59
C THR A 64 5.12 7.17 2.96
N GLY A 65 4.24 7.47 3.93
CA GLY A 65 4.63 7.66 5.33
C GLY A 65 4.97 9.09 5.73
N THR A 66 4.83 10.07 4.84
CA THR A 66 4.96 11.49 5.17
C THR A 66 3.57 12.13 5.21
N PRO A 67 3.03 12.50 6.39
CA PRO A 67 1.72 13.15 6.48
C PRO A 67 1.66 14.40 5.60
N SER A 68 0.75 14.43 4.63
CA SER A 68 0.66 15.53 3.67
C SER A 68 -0.77 15.78 3.23
N ILE A 69 -1.08 17.05 2.95
CA ILE A 69 -2.34 17.49 2.35
C ILE A 69 -2.07 18.47 1.22
N PHE A 70 -3.04 18.60 0.31
CA PHE A 70 -3.07 19.67 -0.67
C PHE A 70 -4.03 20.76 -0.24
N VAL A 71 -3.62 22.03 -0.37
CA VAL A 71 -4.46 23.21 -0.19
C VAL A 71 -4.34 24.07 -1.44
N ASN A 72 -5.48 24.40 -2.06
CA ASN A 72 -5.50 25.28 -3.21
C ASN A 72 -5.18 26.70 -2.78
N ALA A 73 -4.17 27.34 -3.39
CA ALA A 73 -3.75 28.68 -3.01
C ALA A 73 -4.85 29.76 -3.17
N ALA A 74 -5.76 29.59 -4.14
CA ALA A 74 -6.87 30.50 -4.33
C ALA A 74 -7.92 30.39 -3.21
N GLU A 75 -8.15 29.18 -2.66
CA GLU A 75 -9.08 28.97 -1.54
C GLU A 75 -8.43 29.34 -0.20
N ALA A 76 -7.10 29.21 -0.12
CA ALA A 76 -6.34 29.53 1.10
C ALA A 76 -6.58 30.97 1.58
N VAL A 77 -6.65 31.93 0.68
CA VAL A 77 -6.92 33.36 1.02
C VAL A 77 -8.36 33.58 1.52
N HIS A 78 -9.25 32.61 1.35
CA HIS A 78 -10.66 32.66 1.76
C HIS A 78 -10.99 31.81 3.01
N GLY A 79 -9.95 31.28 3.69
CA GLY A 79 -10.14 30.63 4.99
C GLY A 79 -9.43 29.28 5.15
N ASP A 80 -9.03 28.60 4.07
CA ASP A 80 -8.41 27.29 4.15
C ASP A 80 -7.02 27.31 4.82
N LEU A 81 -6.41 28.50 5.02
CA LEU A 81 -5.25 28.67 5.90
C LEU A 81 -5.52 28.18 7.34
N GLY A 82 -6.79 28.12 7.76
CA GLY A 82 -7.18 27.54 9.05
C GLY A 82 -6.85 26.06 9.22
N MET A 83 -6.55 25.34 8.13
CA MET A 83 -6.09 23.95 8.17
C MET A 83 -4.59 23.81 8.50
N ILE A 84 -3.85 24.93 8.57
CA ILE A 84 -2.40 24.98 8.67
C ILE A 84 -1.98 25.55 10.03
N ASN A 85 -0.90 25.05 10.58
CA ASN A 85 -0.35 25.54 11.86
C ASN A 85 1.18 25.61 11.81
N GLY A 86 1.80 26.24 12.80
CA GLY A 86 3.23 26.51 12.85
C GLY A 86 4.16 25.27 12.98
N LYS A 87 3.60 24.06 13.05
CA LYS A 87 4.38 22.80 13.01
C LYS A 87 4.44 22.20 11.60
N ASP A 88 3.66 22.77 10.67
CA ASP A 88 3.58 22.31 9.29
C ASP A 88 4.70 22.93 8.44
N VAL A 89 5.09 22.23 7.39
CA VAL A 89 5.96 22.77 6.34
C VAL A 89 5.09 23.03 5.11
N ALA A 90 5.08 24.27 4.62
CA ALA A 90 4.34 24.67 3.43
C ALA A 90 5.25 24.61 2.19
N VAL A 91 4.90 23.78 1.21
CA VAL A 91 5.57 23.70 -0.09
C VAL A 91 4.73 24.43 -1.14
N LEU A 92 5.20 25.60 -1.57
CA LEU A 92 4.50 26.48 -2.51
C LEU A 92 5.04 26.26 -3.93
N VAL A 93 4.18 25.80 -4.83
CA VAL A 93 4.55 25.45 -6.22
C VAL A 93 4.04 26.51 -7.18
N SER A 94 4.97 27.23 -7.82
CA SER A 94 4.67 28.24 -8.84
C SER A 94 5.81 28.36 -9.85
N ASN A 95 5.58 27.95 -11.09
CA ASN A 95 6.64 27.98 -12.11
C ASN A 95 7.21 29.40 -12.32
N SER A 96 6.36 30.43 -12.42
CA SER A 96 6.82 31.81 -12.54
C SER A 96 7.35 32.41 -11.22
N GLY A 97 6.94 31.84 -10.07
CA GLY A 97 7.22 32.42 -8.75
C GLY A 97 6.60 33.78 -8.49
N SER A 98 5.68 34.23 -9.36
CA SER A 98 5.06 35.59 -9.34
C SER A 98 3.53 35.52 -9.29
N THR A 99 2.96 34.33 -9.07
CA THR A 99 1.50 34.12 -8.99
C THR A 99 0.95 34.83 -7.76
N ASN A 100 0.03 35.79 -7.93
CA ASN A 100 -0.49 36.63 -6.84
C ASN A 100 -1.14 35.80 -5.72
N GLU A 101 -1.92 34.79 -6.04
CA GLU A 101 -2.59 33.92 -5.07
C GLU A 101 -1.57 33.19 -4.17
N ILE A 102 -0.43 32.79 -4.72
CA ILE A 102 0.67 32.19 -3.95
C ILE A 102 1.37 33.26 -3.10
N LEU A 103 1.67 34.43 -3.66
CA LEU A 103 2.37 35.50 -2.94
C LEU A 103 1.55 36.04 -1.78
N ASN A 104 0.23 36.09 -1.90
CA ASN A 104 -0.68 36.60 -0.86
C ASN A 104 -0.73 35.70 0.38
N ILE A 105 -0.37 34.43 0.29
CA ILE A 105 -0.38 33.49 1.42
C ILE A 105 0.97 33.37 2.14
N VAL A 106 2.07 33.89 1.57
CA VAL A 106 3.42 33.79 2.16
C VAL A 106 3.48 34.45 3.55
N ASP A 107 3.09 35.72 3.67
CA ASP A 107 3.12 36.43 4.96
C ASP A 107 2.18 35.81 6.02
N PRO A 108 0.93 35.41 5.68
CA PRO A 108 0.11 34.64 6.57
C PRO A 108 0.75 33.34 7.07
N LEU A 109 1.41 32.56 6.20
CA LEU A 109 2.09 31.33 6.58
C LEU A 109 3.28 31.57 7.52
N HIS A 110 4.08 32.63 7.26
CA HIS A 110 5.13 33.04 8.20
C HIS A 110 4.58 33.45 9.56
N ARG A 111 3.46 34.19 9.59
CA ARG A 111 2.78 34.58 10.86
C ARG A 111 2.25 33.38 11.63
N LEU A 112 1.85 32.31 10.94
CA LEU A 112 1.47 31.03 11.56
C LEU A 112 2.68 30.27 12.10
N GLY A 113 3.91 30.65 11.72
CA GLY A 113 5.16 30.01 12.12
C GLY A 113 5.56 28.83 11.24
N CYS A 114 4.99 28.71 10.03
CA CYS A 114 5.34 27.65 9.10
C CYS A 114 6.70 27.90 8.45
N THR A 115 7.46 26.83 8.24
CA THR A 115 8.59 26.85 7.31
C THR A 115 8.06 26.77 5.88
N ILE A 116 8.56 27.63 5.01
CA ILE A 116 8.11 27.74 3.62
C ILE A 116 9.21 27.25 2.68
N VAL A 117 8.87 26.30 1.83
CA VAL A 117 9.67 25.81 0.72
C VAL A 117 9.03 26.27 -0.59
N ALA A 118 9.73 27.04 -1.40
CA ALA A 118 9.32 27.39 -2.75
C ALA A 118 9.81 26.32 -3.74
N MET A 119 8.94 25.88 -4.66
CA MET A 119 9.32 25.15 -5.87
C MET A 119 9.00 26.05 -7.07
N THR A 120 10.02 26.59 -7.71
CA THR A 120 9.83 27.61 -8.76
C THR A 120 10.83 27.44 -9.90
N GLY A 121 10.40 27.82 -11.13
CA GLY A 121 11.28 27.88 -12.30
C GLY A 121 12.20 29.13 -12.33
N ASN A 122 12.02 30.06 -11.38
CA ASN A 122 12.84 31.27 -11.29
C ASN A 122 13.24 31.55 -9.84
N LEU A 123 14.52 31.30 -9.53
CA LEU A 123 15.09 31.54 -8.19
C LEU A 123 15.22 33.04 -7.83
N ASP A 124 15.13 33.96 -8.82
CA ASP A 124 15.08 35.39 -8.57
C ASP A 124 13.66 35.93 -8.38
N SER A 125 12.66 35.05 -8.38
CA SER A 125 11.26 35.41 -8.23
C SER A 125 10.89 35.90 -6.82
N PRO A 126 9.81 36.71 -6.69
CA PRO A 126 9.33 37.15 -5.41
C PRO A 126 9.00 35.99 -4.43
N LEU A 127 8.56 34.85 -4.94
CA LEU A 127 8.29 33.66 -4.12
C LEU A 127 9.60 33.09 -3.54
N ALA A 128 10.61 32.89 -4.37
CA ALA A 128 11.90 32.35 -3.94
C ALA A 128 12.58 33.27 -2.91
N GLN A 129 12.51 34.59 -3.10
CA GLN A 129 13.12 35.57 -2.19
C GLN A 129 12.43 35.63 -0.82
N ARG A 130 11.16 35.20 -0.72
CA ARG A 130 10.36 35.27 0.51
C ARG A 130 10.20 33.92 1.20
N ALA A 131 10.61 32.83 0.57
CA ALA A 131 10.61 31.48 1.17
C ALA A 131 11.87 31.25 2.01
N ASP A 132 11.81 30.31 2.96
CA ASP A 132 12.97 29.90 3.76
C ASP A 132 13.93 29.06 2.92
N TYR A 133 13.40 28.28 1.98
CA TYR A 133 14.15 27.45 1.03
C TYR A 133 13.53 27.56 -0.37
N ALA A 134 14.36 27.52 -1.41
CA ALA A 134 13.89 27.56 -2.79
C ALA A 134 14.53 26.44 -3.62
N LEU A 135 13.70 25.55 -4.17
CA LEU A 135 14.10 24.52 -5.12
C LEU A 135 13.80 24.98 -6.55
N SER A 136 14.79 24.87 -7.41
CA SER A 136 14.61 25.13 -8.84
C SER A 136 13.86 23.97 -9.50
N ILE A 137 12.83 24.31 -10.28
CA ILE A 137 12.16 23.44 -11.24
C ILE A 137 12.26 24.04 -12.64
N HIS A 138 13.35 24.78 -12.90
CA HIS A 138 13.58 25.50 -14.13
C HIS A 138 13.69 24.57 -15.33
N VAL A 139 13.03 24.91 -16.40
CA VAL A 139 13.19 24.35 -17.74
C VAL A 139 13.36 25.51 -18.72
N ASP A 140 14.26 25.37 -19.69
CA ASP A 140 14.48 26.40 -20.68
C ASP A 140 13.33 26.46 -21.70
N GLU A 141 12.78 25.28 -22.05
CA GLU A 141 11.76 25.14 -23.10
C GLU A 141 10.63 24.20 -22.69
N GLU A 142 9.40 24.58 -23.08
CA GLU A 142 8.25 23.69 -23.03
C GLU A 142 8.19 22.86 -24.33
N ALA A 143 7.84 21.57 -24.26
CA ALA A 143 7.61 20.75 -25.46
C ALA A 143 6.36 21.16 -26.25
N CYS A 144 5.56 22.05 -25.70
CA CYS A 144 4.45 22.70 -26.37
C CYS A 144 4.95 23.56 -27.54
N PRO A 145 4.44 23.39 -28.77
CA PRO A 145 4.92 24.15 -29.95
C PRO A 145 4.77 25.65 -29.83
N LEU A 146 3.90 26.14 -28.96
CA LEU A 146 3.67 27.55 -28.69
C LEU A 146 4.42 28.06 -27.45
N GLY A 147 5.07 27.17 -26.69
CA GLY A 147 5.72 27.51 -25.44
C GLY A 147 4.77 28.00 -24.33
N ILE A 148 3.44 27.77 -24.46
CA ILE A 148 2.42 28.35 -23.57
C ILE A 148 1.84 27.29 -22.62
N ALA A 149 1.58 26.09 -23.15
CA ALA A 149 1.00 25.02 -22.32
C ALA A 149 2.09 24.38 -21.46
N PRO A 150 1.89 24.28 -20.13
CA PRO A 150 2.87 23.65 -19.25
C PRO A 150 2.91 22.13 -19.57
N THR A 151 4.04 21.68 -20.05
CA THR A 151 4.39 20.30 -20.41
C THR A 151 5.65 19.90 -19.65
N THR A 152 6.82 20.26 -20.13
CA THR A 152 8.12 19.98 -19.52
C THR A 152 8.21 20.52 -18.08
N SER A 153 7.73 21.74 -17.84
CA SER A 153 7.72 22.34 -16.49
C SER A 153 6.87 21.56 -15.49
N THR A 154 5.74 20.99 -15.92
CA THR A 154 4.91 20.14 -15.04
C THR A 154 5.55 18.78 -14.80
N THR A 155 6.22 18.20 -15.78
CA THR A 155 7.00 16.96 -15.66
C THR A 155 8.19 17.18 -14.70
N ALA A 156 8.91 18.28 -14.84
CA ALA A 156 10.00 18.69 -13.96
C ALA A 156 9.54 18.85 -12.50
N THR A 157 8.41 19.54 -12.30
CA THR A 157 7.79 19.69 -10.96
C THR A 157 7.45 18.37 -10.32
N LEU A 158 6.84 17.47 -11.11
CA LEU A 158 6.45 16.13 -10.65
C LEU A 158 7.67 15.31 -10.26
N LEU A 159 8.70 15.30 -11.11
CA LEU A 159 9.94 14.55 -10.86
C LEU A 159 10.68 15.05 -9.61
N MET A 160 10.74 16.38 -9.40
CA MET A 160 11.31 16.96 -8.18
C MET A 160 10.56 16.50 -6.94
N GLY A 161 9.22 16.48 -6.99
CA GLY A 161 8.38 15.96 -5.90
C GLY A 161 8.59 14.47 -5.64
N ASP A 162 8.73 13.66 -6.69
CA ASP A 162 9.01 12.23 -6.56
C ASP A 162 10.41 11.98 -5.98
N ALA A 163 11.41 12.78 -6.33
CA ALA A 163 12.75 12.71 -5.75
C ALA A 163 12.74 13.00 -4.24
N LEU A 164 12.05 14.06 -3.80
CA LEU A 164 11.85 14.37 -2.38
C LEU A 164 11.17 13.22 -1.64
N MET A 165 10.09 12.68 -2.21
CA MET A 165 9.33 11.58 -1.63
C MET A 165 10.21 10.33 -1.44
N VAL A 166 10.98 9.94 -2.46
CA VAL A 166 11.84 8.74 -2.40
C VAL A 166 12.94 8.92 -1.36
N CYS A 167 13.60 10.07 -1.30
CA CYS A 167 14.59 10.36 -0.25
C CYS A 167 13.98 10.26 1.16
N LEU A 168 12.76 10.78 1.37
CA LEU A 168 12.05 10.67 2.64
C LEU A 168 11.68 9.22 2.98
N MET A 169 11.30 8.40 1.99
CA MET A 169 11.07 6.96 2.20
C MET A 169 12.35 6.25 2.67
N GLU A 170 13.48 6.54 2.04
CA GLU A 170 14.77 5.95 2.41
C GLU A 170 15.19 6.37 3.82
N MET A 171 15.11 7.66 4.16
CA MET A 171 15.42 8.17 5.50
C MET A 171 14.52 7.56 6.58
N ARG A 172 13.24 7.33 6.28
CA ARG A 172 12.28 6.69 7.19
C ARG A 172 12.41 5.17 7.24
N GLN A 173 13.25 4.56 6.38
CA GLN A 173 13.35 3.10 6.19
C GLN A 173 11.97 2.48 5.90
N PHE A 174 11.18 3.17 5.08
CA PHE A 174 9.81 2.80 4.74
C PHE A 174 9.76 1.43 4.02
N LYS A 175 8.95 0.51 4.53
CA LYS A 175 8.89 -0.88 4.08
C LYS A 175 7.56 -1.21 3.40
N ALA A 176 7.50 -2.39 2.79
CA ALA A 176 6.29 -2.91 2.17
C ALA A 176 5.13 -3.06 3.17
N GLU A 177 5.44 -3.39 4.42
CA GLU A 177 4.47 -3.50 5.51
C GLU A 177 3.83 -2.14 5.83
N ASP A 178 4.64 -1.07 5.82
CA ASP A 178 4.17 0.30 6.03
C ASP A 178 3.27 0.74 4.87
N PHE A 179 3.68 0.42 3.62
CA PHE A 179 2.87 0.69 2.43
C PHE A 179 1.51 -0.02 2.48
N ALA A 180 1.47 -1.25 2.98
CA ALA A 180 0.25 -2.02 3.12
C ALA A 180 -0.75 -1.35 4.08
N LEU A 181 -0.27 -0.70 5.16
CA LEU A 181 -1.11 0.04 6.12
C LEU A 181 -1.86 1.19 5.44
N TYR A 182 -1.21 1.90 4.51
CA TYR A 182 -1.83 3.02 3.78
C TYR A 182 -2.65 2.55 2.57
N HIS A 183 -2.46 1.29 2.11
CA HIS A 183 -3.16 0.70 0.96
C HIS A 183 -3.84 -0.64 1.31
N PRO A 184 -4.71 -0.71 2.33
CA PRO A 184 -5.26 -1.98 2.83
C PRO A 184 -6.12 -2.72 1.79
N GLY A 185 -6.73 -2.01 0.85
CA GLY A 185 -7.53 -2.59 -0.24
C GLY A 185 -6.73 -3.02 -1.48
N GLY A 186 -5.45 -2.69 -1.56
CA GLY A 186 -4.58 -3.11 -2.67
C GLY A 186 -4.10 -4.55 -2.54
N ALA A 187 -3.61 -5.14 -3.64
CA ALA A 187 -3.09 -6.51 -3.66
C ALA A 187 -2.00 -6.74 -2.58
N LEU A 188 -1.09 -5.78 -2.41
CA LEU A 188 -0.05 -5.86 -1.38
C LEU A 188 -0.64 -5.78 0.04
N GLY A 189 -1.65 -4.92 0.27
CA GLY A 189 -2.36 -4.83 1.55
C GLY A 189 -3.07 -6.13 1.91
N ARG A 190 -3.82 -6.71 0.97
CA ARG A 190 -4.45 -8.03 1.16
C ARG A 190 -3.42 -9.11 1.47
N LYS A 191 -2.30 -9.13 0.76
CA LYS A 191 -1.23 -10.13 0.95
C LYS A 191 -0.55 -10.03 2.32
N LEU A 192 -0.26 -8.82 2.80
CA LEU A 192 0.51 -8.59 4.02
C LEU A 192 -0.35 -8.44 5.27
N LEU A 193 -1.57 -7.90 5.16
CA LEU A 193 -2.45 -7.63 6.29
C LEU A 193 -3.65 -8.57 6.39
N GLY A 194 -3.86 -9.44 5.39
CA GLY A 194 -4.96 -10.40 5.38
C GLY A 194 -4.88 -11.36 6.55
N ARG A 195 -6.01 -11.56 7.24
CA ARG A 195 -6.13 -12.48 8.38
C ARG A 195 -6.92 -13.72 8.00
N VAL A 196 -6.67 -14.81 8.71
CA VAL A 196 -7.36 -16.10 8.52
C VAL A 196 -8.89 -15.94 8.56
N LYS A 197 -9.43 -15.16 9.50
CA LYS A 197 -10.88 -14.88 9.61
C LYS A 197 -11.51 -14.22 8.38
N ASN A 198 -10.71 -13.56 7.53
CA ASN A 198 -11.21 -12.88 6.33
C ASN A 198 -11.54 -13.86 5.20
N VAL A 199 -10.98 -15.08 5.25
CA VAL A 199 -11.04 -16.05 4.14
C VAL A 199 -11.44 -17.48 4.57
N MET A 200 -11.41 -17.79 5.87
CA MET A 200 -11.81 -19.11 6.37
C MET A 200 -13.27 -19.40 6.05
N THR A 201 -13.58 -20.67 5.84
CA THR A 201 -14.97 -21.13 5.85
C THR A 201 -15.37 -21.58 7.25
N THR A 202 -16.55 -21.16 7.70
CA THR A 202 -17.14 -21.60 8.98
C THR A 202 -17.97 -22.88 8.85
N ASN A 203 -18.22 -23.32 7.61
CA ASN A 203 -18.92 -24.58 7.33
C ASN A 203 -17.93 -25.75 7.42
N VAL A 204 -17.54 -26.10 8.66
CA VAL A 204 -16.56 -27.15 8.95
C VAL A 204 -17.15 -28.51 8.61
N PRO A 205 -16.54 -29.32 7.70
CA PRO A 205 -16.93 -30.69 7.46
C PRO A 205 -16.72 -31.52 8.72
N ARG A 206 -17.70 -32.34 9.10
CA ARG A 206 -17.67 -33.08 10.37
C ARG A 206 -18.23 -34.50 10.22
N VAL A 207 -17.48 -35.46 10.72
CA VAL A 207 -17.95 -36.84 10.85
C VAL A 207 -17.70 -37.33 12.26
N LYS A 208 -18.49 -38.33 12.68
CA LYS A 208 -18.24 -39.02 13.96
C LYS A 208 -17.07 -39.99 13.81
N LYS A 209 -16.43 -40.34 14.92
CA LYS A 209 -15.32 -41.28 14.96
C LYS A 209 -15.68 -42.68 14.44
N ASP A 210 -16.92 -43.08 14.66
CA ASP A 210 -17.50 -44.37 14.22
C ASP A 210 -18.17 -44.29 12.84
N ALA A 211 -18.15 -43.13 12.17
CA ALA A 211 -18.70 -42.97 10.84
C ALA A 211 -18.05 -43.93 9.83
N SER A 212 -18.86 -44.51 8.96
CA SER A 212 -18.41 -45.40 7.91
C SER A 212 -17.55 -44.68 6.87
N PHE A 213 -16.70 -45.41 6.17
CA PHE A 213 -15.89 -44.87 5.06
C PHE A 213 -16.74 -44.13 4.02
N ARG A 214 -17.93 -44.62 3.71
CA ARG A 214 -18.88 -44.02 2.79
C ARG A 214 -19.35 -42.66 3.29
N GLU A 215 -19.71 -42.54 4.57
CA GLU A 215 -20.12 -41.25 5.17
C GLU A 215 -19.01 -40.23 5.14
N VAL A 216 -17.74 -40.65 5.40
CA VAL A 216 -16.56 -39.80 5.27
C VAL A 216 -16.43 -39.26 3.86
N VAL A 217 -16.49 -40.13 2.85
CA VAL A 217 -16.34 -39.72 1.45
C VAL A 217 -17.50 -38.81 1.00
N CYS A 218 -18.74 -39.08 1.42
CA CYS A 218 -19.89 -38.24 1.14
C CYS A 218 -19.72 -36.84 1.72
N GLU A 219 -19.37 -36.71 3.02
CA GLU A 219 -19.16 -35.41 3.66
C GLU A 219 -18.03 -34.60 2.98
N MET A 220 -16.91 -35.23 2.65
CA MET A 220 -15.80 -34.59 1.94
C MET A 220 -16.21 -34.10 0.54
N SER A 221 -17.00 -34.89 -0.17
CA SER A 221 -17.50 -34.57 -1.51
C SER A 221 -18.51 -33.42 -1.49
N GLU A 222 -19.43 -33.38 -0.52
CA GLU A 222 -20.43 -32.32 -0.37
C GLU A 222 -19.81 -30.96 -0.02
N LYS A 223 -18.76 -30.95 0.78
CA LYS A 223 -18.14 -29.72 1.26
C LYS A 223 -17.02 -29.19 0.37
N HIS A 224 -16.53 -30.01 -0.58
CA HIS A 224 -15.48 -29.61 -1.55
C HIS A 224 -14.18 -29.07 -0.95
N LEU A 225 -13.84 -29.44 0.28
CA LEU A 225 -12.62 -28.95 0.97
C LEU A 225 -11.47 -29.96 0.98
N GLY A 226 -11.69 -31.16 0.38
CA GLY A 226 -10.70 -32.24 0.34
C GLY A 226 -10.30 -32.79 1.72
N MET A 227 -11.13 -32.53 2.74
CA MET A 227 -10.91 -32.97 4.12
C MET A 227 -12.19 -32.98 4.94
N THR A 228 -12.17 -33.71 6.06
CA THR A 228 -13.20 -33.63 7.12
C THR A 228 -12.57 -33.76 8.48
N MET A 229 -13.18 -33.11 9.49
CA MET A 229 -12.79 -33.23 10.90
C MET A 229 -13.54 -34.38 11.57
N VAL A 230 -12.85 -35.15 12.42
CA VAL A 230 -13.42 -36.29 13.14
C VAL A 230 -13.70 -35.92 14.60
N TYR A 231 -14.91 -36.19 15.07
CA TYR A 231 -15.37 -35.82 16.40
C TYR A 231 -15.73 -37.04 17.27
N ASP A 232 -15.46 -36.97 18.63
CA ASP A 232 -15.76 -37.98 19.62
C ASP A 232 -16.11 -37.35 20.99
N PRO A 233 -17.35 -37.34 21.43
CA PRO A 233 -18.59 -37.09 20.70
C PRO A 233 -18.68 -35.62 20.23
N SER A 234 -18.13 -34.67 21.01
CA SER A 234 -18.13 -33.24 20.74
C SER A 234 -16.73 -32.64 20.52
N ARG A 235 -15.70 -33.40 20.93
CA ARG A 235 -14.29 -32.98 20.78
C ARG A 235 -13.75 -33.44 19.43
N CYS A 236 -13.04 -32.52 18.74
CA CYS A 236 -12.28 -32.89 17.56
C CYS A 236 -11.11 -33.80 17.96
N VAL A 237 -11.03 -34.99 17.37
CA VAL A 237 -10.02 -36.01 17.67
C VAL A 237 -9.08 -36.31 16.51
N GLY A 238 -9.40 -35.79 15.31
CA GLY A 238 -8.55 -35.98 14.12
C GLY A 238 -9.08 -35.32 12.87
N ILE A 239 -8.33 -35.50 11.81
CA ILE A 239 -8.65 -35.07 10.46
C ILE A 239 -8.50 -36.22 9.47
N ILE A 240 -9.32 -36.23 8.42
CA ILE A 240 -9.20 -37.12 7.29
C ILE A 240 -9.05 -36.22 6.04
N THR A 241 -8.05 -36.47 5.22
CA THR A 241 -7.78 -35.78 3.98
C THR A 241 -7.95 -36.72 2.76
N ASP A 242 -7.98 -36.17 1.53
CA ASP A 242 -7.99 -36.97 0.31
C ASP A 242 -6.81 -37.96 0.25
N GLY A 243 -5.66 -37.57 0.84
CA GLY A 243 -4.51 -38.46 0.94
C GLY A 243 -4.78 -39.68 1.85
N ASP A 244 -5.51 -39.48 2.94
CA ASP A 244 -5.88 -40.54 3.86
C ASP A 244 -6.88 -41.49 3.19
N VAL A 245 -7.89 -40.94 2.50
CA VAL A 245 -8.88 -41.72 1.74
C VAL A 245 -8.19 -42.58 0.67
N ARG A 246 -7.26 -42.01 -0.11
CA ARG A 246 -6.49 -42.76 -1.12
C ARG A 246 -5.64 -43.87 -0.50
N ARG A 247 -4.97 -43.61 0.62
CA ARG A 247 -4.20 -44.63 1.35
C ARG A 247 -5.11 -45.75 1.91
N ALA A 248 -6.29 -45.36 2.40
CA ALA A 248 -7.25 -46.37 2.92
C ALA A 248 -7.73 -47.31 1.82
N ILE A 249 -8.06 -46.81 0.63
CA ILE A 249 -8.46 -47.63 -0.53
C ILE A 249 -7.38 -48.65 -0.89
N LEU A 250 -6.10 -48.26 -0.81
CA LEU A 250 -4.99 -49.18 -1.13
C LEU A 250 -4.68 -50.19 -0.03
N LYS A 251 -4.98 -49.84 1.25
CA LYS A 251 -4.62 -50.64 2.40
C LYS A 251 -5.69 -51.67 2.80
N TYR A 252 -6.96 -51.27 2.67
CA TYR A 252 -8.08 -52.05 3.17
C TYR A 252 -8.91 -52.59 1.99
N ASN A 253 -9.04 -53.92 1.92
CA ASN A 253 -9.90 -54.60 0.94
C ASN A 253 -11.40 -54.63 1.40
N ASP A 254 -11.71 -54.17 2.59
CA ASP A 254 -13.05 -54.24 3.18
C ASP A 254 -13.64 -52.84 3.36
N VAL A 255 -14.95 -52.72 3.10
CA VAL A 255 -15.73 -51.47 3.18
C VAL A 255 -16.18 -51.16 4.63
N GLN A 256 -15.86 -52.03 5.61
CA GLN A 256 -16.26 -51.87 7.00
C GLN A 256 -15.32 -51.02 7.89
N ILE A 257 -14.42 -50.24 7.28
CA ILE A 257 -13.54 -49.33 8.00
C ILE A 257 -14.29 -48.04 8.42
N THR A 258 -13.92 -47.52 9.58
CA THR A 258 -14.50 -46.31 10.17
C THR A 258 -13.56 -45.09 10.02
N ALA A 259 -14.08 -43.92 10.34
CA ALA A 259 -13.28 -42.69 10.38
C ALA A 259 -12.07 -42.83 11.32
N ALA A 260 -12.23 -43.56 12.45
CA ALA A 260 -11.16 -43.84 13.41
C ALA A 260 -9.97 -44.59 12.81
N ASP A 261 -10.22 -45.48 11.85
CA ASP A 261 -9.20 -46.35 11.27
C ASP A 261 -8.28 -45.62 10.29
N ILE A 262 -8.75 -44.47 9.75
CA ILE A 262 -8.08 -43.73 8.68
C ILE A 262 -7.68 -42.30 9.05
N MET A 263 -8.20 -41.79 10.20
CA MET A 263 -7.90 -40.42 10.61
C MET A 263 -6.45 -40.23 11.05
N THR A 264 -5.95 -39.00 10.84
CA THR A 264 -4.71 -38.52 11.46
C THR A 264 -5.08 -37.71 12.72
N SER A 265 -4.63 -38.17 13.92
CA SER A 265 -4.93 -37.53 15.18
C SER A 265 -4.15 -36.25 15.47
N SER A 266 -3.02 -36.04 14.78
CA SER A 266 -2.17 -34.84 14.92
C SER A 266 -2.42 -33.90 13.77
N TYR A 267 -3.50 -33.13 13.80
CA TYR A 267 -3.78 -32.07 12.82
C TYR A 267 -3.13 -30.76 13.22
N LYS A 268 -2.89 -29.90 12.22
CA LYS A 268 -2.37 -28.54 12.42
C LYS A 268 -3.53 -27.55 12.45
N TYR A 269 -3.37 -26.52 13.29
CA TYR A 269 -4.36 -25.47 13.42
C TYR A 269 -3.69 -24.09 13.46
N ILE A 270 -4.49 -23.06 13.30
CA ILE A 270 -4.11 -21.67 13.37
C ILE A 270 -5.26 -20.86 13.98
N THR A 271 -4.95 -19.73 14.64
CA THR A 271 -5.97 -18.85 15.18
C THR A 271 -6.61 -17.97 14.09
N LYS A 272 -7.88 -17.63 14.28
CA LYS A 272 -8.62 -16.78 13.32
C LYS A 272 -7.98 -15.41 13.06
N ASP A 273 -7.26 -14.86 14.04
CA ASP A 273 -6.64 -13.55 13.97
C ASP A 273 -5.19 -13.57 13.45
N ALA A 274 -4.62 -14.74 13.20
CA ALA A 274 -3.31 -14.89 12.57
C ALA A 274 -3.29 -14.35 11.13
N LEU A 275 -2.12 -13.99 10.63
CA LEU A 275 -1.94 -13.53 9.26
C LEU A 275 -2.04 -14.69 8.25
N LEU A 276 -2.44 -14.39 7.03
CA LEU A 276 -2.46 -15.38 5.94
C LEU A 276 -1.05 -15.86 5.58
N SER A 277 -0.03 -15.01 5.75
CA SER A 277 1.37 -15.40 5.60
C SER A 277 1.79 -16.50 6.58
N ASP A 278 1.31 -16.43 7.83
CA ASP A 278 1.59 -17.45 8.85
C ASP A 278 0.92 -18.78 8.48
N ALA A 279 -0.32 -18.71 7.98
CA ALA A 279 -1.03 -19.87 7.49
C ALA A 279 -0.27 -20.57 6.35
N LEU A 280 0.21 -19.79 5.36
CA LEU A 280 1.02 -20.32 4.26
C LEU A 280 2.35 -20.92 4.73
N ALA A 281 3.03 -20.28 5.69
CA ALA A 281 4.27 -20.81 6.26
C ALA A 281 4.06 -22.15 6.97
N ILE A 282 2.93 -22.31 7.69
CA ILE A 282 2.57 -23.60 8.32
C ILE A 282 2.24 -24.64 7.26
N MET A 283 1.46 -24.27 6.23
CA MET A 283 1.10 -25.18 5.13
C MET A 283 2.35 -25.70 4.39
N ASP A 284 3.29 -24.80 4.06
CA ASP A 284 4.55 -25.14 3.41
C ASP A 284 5.43 -26.03 4.30
N LYS A 285 5.65 -25.64 5.56
CA LYS A 285 6.47 -26.39 6.52
C LYS A 285 6.03 -27.84 6.70
N TYR A 286 4.72 -28.08 6.69
CA TYR A 286 4.15 -29.43 6.93
C TYR A 286 3.67 -30.10 5.65
N ASN A 287 3.85 -29.46 4.48
CA ASN A 287 3.39 -29.94 3.18
C ASN A 287 1.90 -30.30 3.17
N ILE A 288 1.07 -29.39 3.68
CA ILE A 288 -0.38 -29.52 3.78
C ILE A 288 -1.07 -28.31 3.10
N THR A 289 -2.28 -28.51 2.62
CA THR A 289 -3.05 -27.48 1.89
C THR A 289 -4.20 -26.89 2.69
N THR A 290 -4.45 -27.41 3.90
CA THR A 290 -5.56 -26.97 4.74
C THR A 290 -5.13 -26.91 6.21
N LEU A 291 -5.72 -25.97 6.97
CA LEU A 291 -5.54 -25.85 8.41
C LEU A 291 -6.91 -25.73 9.08
N ALA A 292 -7.03 -26.35 10.25
CA ALA A 292 -8.14 -26.08 11.17
C ALA A 292 -7.96 -24.67 11.77
N VAL A 293 -9.08 -23.99 12.03
CA VAL A 293 -9.05 -22.64 12.62
C VAL A 293 -9.70 -22.68 14.00
N THR A 294 -9.02 -22.10 14.98
CA THR A 294 -9.50 -21.97 16.37
C THR A 294 -9.76 -20.50 16.72
N GLU A 295 -10.52 -20.26 17.78
CA GLU A 295 -10.76 -18.91 18.30
C GLU A 295 -9.46 -18.31 18.88
N THR A 296 -8.77 -19.09 19.73
CA THR A 296 -7.50 -18.72 20.37
C THR A 296 -6.56 -19.93 20.36
N GLU A 297 -5.31 -19.75 20.77
CA GLU A 297 -4.33 -20.84 20.89
C GLU A 297 -4.70 -21.85 21.99
N GLU A 298 -5.46 -21.42 23.00
CA GLU A 298 -5.85 -22.23 24.16
C GLU A 298 -7.11 -23.06 23.90
N THR A 299 -7.91 -22.72 22.88
CA THR A 299 -9.14 -23.43 22.57
C THR A 299 -8.89 -24.58 21.60
N THR A 300 -9.50 -25.73 21.89
CA THR A 300 -9.49 -26.90 20.98
C THR A 300 -10.73 -26.97 20.09
N GLU A 301 -11.62 -25.99 20.20
CA GLU A 301 -12.81 -25.89 19.36
C GLU A 301 -12.45 -25.39 17.98
N ILE A 302 -12.81 -26.16 16.94
CA ILE A 302 -12.61 -25.80 15.56
C ILE A 302 -13.78 -24.95 15.08
N ILE A 303 -13.52 -23.68 14.79
CA ILE A 303 -14.52 -22.69 14.34
C ILE A 303 -14.54 -22.51 12.82
N GLY A 304 -13.51 -23.01 12.12
CA GLY A 304 -13.41 -22.88 10.68
C GLY A 304 -12.29 -23.73 10.07
N ILE A 305 -12.22 -23.68 8.76
CA ILE A 305 -11.15 -24.29 7.95
C ILE A 305 -10.62 -23.23 6.98
N ILE A 306 -9.33 -23.20 6.80
CA ILE A 306 -8.68 -22.40 5.75
C ILE A 306 -7.91 -23.31 4.81
N SER A 307 -8.06 -23.09 3.50
CA SER A 307 -7.30 -23.79 2.47
C SER A 307 -6.39 -22.83 1.71
N ILE A 308 -5.36 -23.38 1.08
CA ILE A 308 -4.46 -22.61 0.22
C ILE A 308 -5.20 -21.91 -0.93
N HIS A 309 -6.27 -22.53 -1.46
CA HIS A 309 -7.10 -21.96 -2.51
C HIS A 309 -7.84 -20.70 -2.03
N HIS A 310 -8.42 -20.73 -0.81
CA HIS A 310 -9.04 -19.55 -0.21
C HIS A 310 -8.07 -18.37 -0.09
N ILE A 311 -6.79 -18.64 0.22
CA ILE A 311 -5.75 -17.60 0.35
C ILE A 311 -5.40 -17.02 -1.02
N ILE A 312 -5.20 -17.89 -2.02
CA ILE A 312 -4.86 -17.47 -3.40
C ILE A 312 -5.97 -16.62 -3.99
N ASP A 313 -7.23 -17.05 -3.87
CA ASP A 313 -8.40 -16.32 -4.39
C ASP A 313 -8.58 -14.94 -3.73
N PHE A 314 -8.26 -14.84 -2.44
CA PHE A 314 -8.32 -13.57 -1.71
C PHE A 314 -7.20 -12.59 -2.10
N GLN A 315 -6.03 -13.11 -2.45
CA GLN A 315 -4.85 -12.30 -2.80
C GLN A 315 -4.81 -11.87 -4.28
N SER A 316 -5.58 -12.56 -5.15
CA SER A 316 -5.78 -12.15 -6.55
C SER A 316 -6.72 -10.95 -6.68
#